data_fef8c4ec381ae92396b94d356396454b
#
_entry.id   fef8c4ec381ae92396b94d356396454b
#
_cell.length_a   1.000
_cell.length_b   1.000
_cell.length_c   1.000
_cell.angle_alpha   90.00
_cell.angle_beta   90.00
_cell.angle_gamma   90.00
#
_symmetry.space_group_name_H-M   'P 1'
#
loop_
_entity.id
_entity.type
_entity.pdbx_description
1 polymer ?
#
loop_
_entity_poly.entity_id
_entity_poly.type
_entity_poly.pdbx_seq_one_letter_code
_entity_poly.pdbx_strand_id
1 'polypeptide(L)'
;MQNVEVTLIAILLLLGPTPSVADVGSELARCKLEAQRVLPAPPNKGAQNWADRTANLQKRAENVETCMRAAGYKPITECSAPHKTYESCMKIADEIMRGPSANQYRDADWNRICLDNEWDVQTQKRLSADCYQSSSW
;
A
#
# COMPACT_ATOMS: atom_id res chain seq x y z
N MET A 1 32.45 -41.22 2.58
CA MET A 1 32.49 -40.05 3.51
C MET A 1 32.26 -38.73 2.80
N GLN A 2 32.76 -38.52 1.62
CA GLN A 2 32.55 -37.25 0.88
C GLN A 2 31.09 -37.01 0.49
N ASN A 3 30.32 -38.07 0.30
CA ASN A 3 28.91 -37.98 -0.12
C ASN A 3 27.98 -37.43 0.98
N VAL A 4 28.37 -37.56 2.26
CA VAL A 4 27.57 -37.13 3.41
C VAL A 4 27.60 -35.58 3.51
N GLU A 5 28.76 -35.00 3.25
CA GLU A 5 28.88 -33.53 3.29
C GLU A 5 28.08 -32.83 2.18
N VAL A 6 28.11 -33.41 0.98
CA VAL A 6 27.34 -32.88 -0.16
C VAL A 6 25.85 -32.97 0.12
N THR A 7 25.39 -34.02 0.77
CA THR A 7 23.99 -34.20 1.13
C THR A 7 23.54 -33.17 2.17
N LEU A 8 24.38 -32.87 3.16
CA LEU A 8 24.09 -31.84 4.17
C LEU A 8 23.99 -30.45 3.57
N ILE A 9 24.86 -30.10 2.62
CA ILE A 9 24.81 -28.82 1.94
C ILE A 9 23.52 -28.69 1.11
N ALA A 10 23.12 -29.77 0.43
CA ALA A 10 21.88 -29.80 -0.34
C ALA A 10 20.65 -29.60 0.54
N ILE A 11 20.65 -30.20 1.73
CA ILE A 11 19.55 -30.05 2.70
C ILE A 11 19.49 -28.61 3.23
N LEU A 12 20.63 -27.98 3.50
CA LEU A 12 20.68 -26.59 3.93
C LEU A 12 20.18 -25.63 2.83
N LEU A 13 20.44 -25.92 1.57
CA LEU A 13 19.93 -25.15 0.45
C LEU A 13 18.42 -25.32 0.27
N LEU A 14 17.89 -26.51 0.55
CA LEU A 14 16.46 -26.79 0.52
C LEU A 14 15.71 -26.17 1.70
N LEU A 15 16.39 -26.03 2.83
CA LEU A 15 15.90 -25.34 4.01
C LEU A 15 16.14 -23.83 3.96
N GLY A 16 16.62 -23.33 2.82
CA GLY A 16 16.93 -21.93 2.56
C GLY A 16 15.80 -20.99 2.94
N PRO A 17 15.79 -19.73 2.53
CA PRO A 17 15.06 -18.70 3.22
C PRO A 17 13.58 -19.06 3.43
N THR A 18 13.22 -19.37 4.66
CA THR A 18 11.83 -19.44 5.07
C THR A 18 11.32 -18.01 5.17
N PRO A 19 10.09 -17.71 4.65
CA PRO A 19 9.54 -16.38 4.81
C PRO A 19 9.48 -16.02 6.29
N SER A 20 10.15 -14.95 6.67
CA SER A 20 10.10 -14.39 8.01
C SER A 20 9.13 -13.22 8.06
N VAL A 21 8.77 -12.78 9.26
CA VAL A 21 7.91 -11.61 9.46
C VAL A 21 8.51 -10.36 8.84
N ALA A 22 9.86 -10.27 8.76
CA ALA A 22 10.57 -9.18 8.10
C ALA A 22 10.29 -9.11 6.59
N ASP A 23 9.91 -10.24 5.98
CA ASP A 23 9.65 -10.32 4.53
C ASP A 23 8.30 -9.73 4.13
N VAL A 24 7.41 -9.47 5.09
CA VAL A 24 6.11 -8.86 4.78
C VAL A 24 6.29 -7.47 4.17
N GLY A 25 7.22 -6.68 4.67
CA GLY A 25 7.53 -5.36 4.13
C GLY A 25 8.09 -5.44 2.71
N SER A 26 9.00 -6.37 2.46
CA SER A 26 9.59 -6.60 1.12
C SER A 26 8.55 -7.08 0.13
N GLU A 27 7.70 -8.03 0.52
CA GLU A 27 6.61 -8.51 -0.34
C GLU A 27 5.59 -7.41 -0.63
N LEU A 28 5.24 -6.63 0.37
CA LEU A 28 4.33 -5.50 0.17
C LEU A 28 4.91 -4.49 -0.83
N ALA A 29 6.19 -4.16 -0.70
CA ALA A 29 6.87 -3.26 -1.66
C ALA A 29 6.82 -3.83 -3.07
N ARG A 30 7.08 -5.13 -3.23
CA ARG A 30 6.99 -5.81 -4.53
C ARG A 30 5.57 -5.76 -5.08
N CYS A 31 4.57 -6.08 -4.26
CA CYS A 31 3.17 -6.04 -4.67
C CYS A 31 2.71 -4.63 -5.07
N LYS A 32 3.18 -3.61 -4.36
CA LYS A 32 2.90 -2.21 -4.71
C LYS A 32 3.49 -1.83 -6.06
N LEU A 33 4.73 -2.23 -6.34
CA LEU A 33 5.37 -1.99 -7.63
C LEU A 33 4.64 -2.70 -8.76
N GLU A 34 4.25 -3.95 -8.53
CA GLU A 34 3.49 -4.73 -9.50
C GLU A 34 2.14 -4.07 -9.81
N ALA A 35 1.40 -3.68 -8.78
CA ALA A 35 0.11 -3.01 -8.93
C ALA A 35 0.23 -1.68 -9.65
N GLN A 36 1.29 -0.92 -9.37
CA GLN A 36 1.57 0.36 -10.01
C GLN A 36 1.93 0.18 -11.48
N ARG A 37 2.63 -0.88 -11.83
CA ARG A 37 2.99 -1.19 -13.21
C ARG A 37 1.75 -1.57 -14.03
N VAL A 38 0.84 -2.37 -13.46
CA VAL A 38 -0.39 -2.80 -14.13
C VAL A 38 -1.40 -1.66 -14.24
N LEU A 39 -1.48 -0.81 -13.21
CA LEU A 39 -2.42 0.30 -13.15
C LEU A 39 -1.69 1.56 -12.69
N PRO A 40 -0.98 2.26 -13.60
CA PRO A 40 -0.24 3.46 -13.25
C PRO A 40 -1.16 4.55 -12.72
N ALA A 41 -0.63 5.36 -11.80
CA ALA A 41 -1.36 6.51 -11.31
C ALA A 41 -1.61 7.51 -12.45
N PRO A 42 -2.83 8.08 -12.55
CA PRO A 42 -3.08 9.13 -13.54
C PRO A 42 -2.18 10.35 -13.27
N PRO A 43 -1.86 11.14 -14.32
CA PRO A 43 -1.08 12.35 -14.12
C PRO A 43 -1.75 13.28 -13.12
N ASN A 44 -0.94 14.00 -12.35
CA ASN A 44 -1.46 14.96 -11.39
C ASN A 44 -1.90 16.23 -12.13
N LYS A 45 -3.21 16.39 -12.30
CA LYS A 45 -3.84 17.56 -12.89
C LYS A 45 -4.62 18.38 -11.85
N GLY A 46 -4.15 18.33 -10.60
CA GLY A 46 -4.81 19.01 -9.49
C GLY A 46 -6.10 18.34 -9.07
N ALA A 47 -7.07 19.15 -8.61
CA ALA A 47 -8.33 18.64 -8.08
C ALA A 47 -9.26 18.09 -9.17
N GLN A 48 -9.08 18.48 -10.42
CA GLN A 48 -9.98 18.08 -11.51
C GLN A 48 -10.02 16.59 -11.77
N ASN A 49 -8.94 15.87 -11.46
CA ASN A 49 -8.89 14.41 -11.62
C ASN A 49 -8.81 13.65 -10.29
N TRP A 50 -9.23 14.29 -9.21
CA TRP A 50 -9.19 13.68 -7.88
C TRP A 50 -9.96 12.37 -7.79
N ALA A 51 -11.20 12.36 -8.30
CA ALA A 51 -12.06 11.17 -8.28
C ALA A 51 -11.39 9.99 -9.02
N ASP A 52 -10.80 10.25 -10.19
CA ASP A 52 -10.10 9.24 -10.98
C ASP A 52 -8.88 8.70 -10.24
N ARG A 53 -8.14 9.58 -9.58
CA ARG A 53 -6.95 9.20 -8.80
C ARG A 53 -7.33 8.36 -7.59
N THR A 54 -8.41 8.72 -6.90
CA THR A 54 -8.91 7.97 -5.74
C THR A 54 -9.39 6.59 -6.17
N ALA A 55 -10.18 6.49 -7.22
CA ALA A 55 -10.64 5.22 -7.76
C ALA A 55 -9.48 4.33 -8.21
N ASN A 56 -8.47 4.93 -8.84
CA ASN A 56 -7.26 4.24 -9.26
C ASN A 56 -6.47 3.70 -8.05
N LEU A 57 -6.34 4.50 -7.00
CA LEU A 57 -5.64 4.10 -5.78
C LEU A 57 -6.37 2.93 -5.10
N GLN A 58 -7.69 2.99 -5.01
CA GLN A 58 -8.50 1.90 -4.45
C GLN A 58 -8.30 0.61 -5.24
N LYS A 59 -8.31 0.70 -6.56
CA LYS A 59 -8.10 -0.44 -7.44
C LYS A 59 -6.71 -1.03 -7.29
N ARG A 60 -5.69 -0.17 -7.23
CA ARG A 60 -4.32 -0.62 -6.97
C ARG A 60 -4.18 -1.29 -5.61
N ALA A 61 -4.83 -0.77 -4.58
CA ALA A 61 -4.82 -1.36 -3.25
C ALA A 61 -5.48 -2.75 -3.24
N GLU A 62 -6.57 -2.93 -3.96
CA GLU A 62 -7.19 -4.25 -4.15
C GLU A 62 -6.23 -5.22 -4.83
N ASN A 63 -5.52 -4.77 -5.85
CA ASN A 63 -4.52 -5.56 -6.54
C ASN A 63 -3.35 -5.93 -5.61
N VAL A 64 -2.94 -5.01 -4.74
CA VAL A 64 -1.91 -5.27 -3.72
C VAL A 64 -2.38 -6.36 -2.76
N GLU A 65 -3.61 -6.29 -2.26
CA GLU A 65 -4.17 -7.32 -1.38
C GLU A 65 -4.19 -8.69 -2.07
N THR A 66 -4.64 -8.74 -3.31
CA THR A 66 -4.65 -9.99 -4.10
C THR A 66 -3.24 -10.56 -4.23
N CYS A 67 -2.27 -9.70 -4.53
CA CYS A 67 -0.86 -10.09 -4.63
C CYS A 67 -0.33 -10.62 -3.28
N MET A 68 -0.64 -9.94 -2.18
CA MET A 68 -0.22 -10.37 -0.84
C MET A 68 -0.84 -11.71 -0.45
N ARG A 69 -2.11 -11.94 -0.77
CA ARG A 69 -2.76 -13.24 -0.52
C ARG A 69 -2.10 -14.36 -1.33
N ALA A 70 -1.75 -14.09 -2.58
CA ALA A 70 -1.03 -15.05 -3.42
C ALA A 70 0.37 -15.36 -2.88
N ALA A 71 1.00 -14.40 -2.20
CA ALA A 71 2.30 -14.56 -1.56
C ALA A 71 2.23 -15.25 -0.18
N GLY A 72 1.05 -15.60 0.31
CA GLY A 72 0.86 -16.30 1.57
C GLY A 72 0.59 -15.41 2.78
N TYR A 73 0.13 -14.19 2.55
CA TYR A 73 -0.24 -13.25 3.60
C TYR A 73 -1.74 -12.99 3.59
N LYS A 74 -2.30 -12.69 4.75
CA LYS A 74 -3.72 -12.34 4.87
C LYS A 74 -3.87 -11.03 5.63
N PRO A 75 -4.91 -10.23 5.31
CA PRO A 75 -5.20 -9.01 6.04
C PRO A 75 -5.51 -9.27 7.51
N ILE A 76 -5.07 -8.37 8.36
CA ILE A 76 -5.44 -8.31 9.77
C ILE A 76 -6.60 -7.34 9.91
N THR A 77 -7.72 -7.80 10.43
CA THR A 77 -8.96 -7.01 10.51
C THR A 77 -8.84 -5.84 11.50
N GLU A 78 -8.11 -6.03 12.58
CA GLU A 78 -8.00 -5.07 13.68
C GLU A 78 -6.70 -4.29 13.69
N CYS A 79 -6.09 -4.08 12.52
CA CYS A 79 -4.88 -3.28 12.45
C CYS A 79 -5.20 -1.79 12.49
N SER A 80 -4.26 -1.02 13.05
CA SER A 80 -4.30 0.44 13.04
C SER A 80 -3.44 0.96 11.89
N ALA A 81 -4.04 1.10 10.71
CA ALA A 81 -3.33 1.71 9.60
C ALA A 81 -3.34 3.23 9.76
N PRO A 82 -2.21 3.89 9.47
CA PRO A 82 -2.21 5.34 9.43
C PRO A 82 -3.13 5.80 8.29
N HIS A 83 -4.05 6.68 8.62
CA HIS A 83 -4.90 7.35 7.64
C HIS A 83 -4.99 8.82 7.97
N LYS A 84 -5.25 9.62 6.96
CA LYS A 84 -5.41 11.05 7.17
C LYS A 84 -6.80 11.32 7.71
N THR A 85 -6.89 11.88 8.91
CA THR A 85 -8.14 12.37 9.44
C THR A 85 -8.61 13.59 8.63
N TYR A 86 -9.89 13.92 8.74
CA TYR A 86 -10.44 15.14 8.13
C TYR A 86 -9.63 16.38 8.55
N GLU A 87 -9.33 16.52 9.84
CA GLU A 87 -8.59 17.66 10.35
C GLU A 87 -7.17 17.77 9.78
N SER A 88 -6.44 16.66 9.76
CA SER A 88 -5.08 16.65 9.21
C SER A 88 -5.08 16.91 7.70
N CYS A 89 -6.08 16.42 6.98
CA CYS A 89 -6.26 16.70 5.57
C CYS A 89 -6.53 18.18 5.32
N MET A 90 -7.42 18.81 6.09
CA MET A 90 -7.71 20.24 5.98
C MET A 90 -6.50 21.10 6.28
N LYS A 91 -5.65 20.68 7.21
CA LYS A 91 -4.39 21.35 7.51
C LYS A 91 -3.44 21.33 6.30
N ILE A 92 -3.34 20.18 5.65
CA ILE A 92 -2.55 20.06 4.40
C ILE A 92 -3.15 20.94 3.30
N ALA A 93 -4.48 20.98 3.19
CA ALA A 93 -5.17 21.83 2.23
C ALA A 93 -4.82 23.31 2.44
N ASP A 94 -4.83 23.77 3.68
CA ASP A 94 -4.42 25.14 4.03
C ASP A 94 -2.98 25.43 3.58
N GLU A 95 -2.06 24.52 3.82
CA GLU A 95 -0.67 24.66 3.40
C GLU A 95 -0.55 24.75 1.87
N ILE A 96 -1.27 23.90 1.14
CA ILE A 96 -1.30 23.92 -0.33
C ILE A 96 -1.84 25.25 -0.84
N MET A 97 -2.93 25.73 -0.26
CA MET A 97 -3.58 26.98 -0.71
C MET A 97 -2.79 28.23 -0.38
N ARG A 98 -1.81 28.15 0.51
CA ARG A 98 -0.86 29.22 0.81
C ARG A 98 0.43 29.13 0.01
N GLY A 99 0.65 28.03 -0.70
CA GLY A 99 1.88 27.75 -1.40
C GLY A 99 1.82 27.98 -2.91
N PRO A 100 2.91 27.64 -3.62
CA PRO A 100 3.02 27.88 -5.06
C PRO A 100 2.07 27.03 -5.90
N SER A 101 1.53 25.95 -5.35
CA SER A 101 0.60 25.04 -6.05
C SER A 101 -0.87 25.47 -5.93
N ALA A 102 -1.16 26.58 -5.25
CA ALA A 102 -2.53 27.03 -4.97
C ALA A 102 -3.40 27.15 -6.25
N ASN A 103 -2.82 27.64 -7.33
CA ASN A 103 -3.56 27.81 -8.59
C ASN A 103 -4.05 26.49 -9.19
N GLN A 104 -3.33 25.39 -8.96
CA GLN A 104 -3.74 24.07 -9.45
C GLN A 104 -4.98 23.54 -8.74
N TYR A 105 -5.24 24.02 -7.53
CA TYR A 105 -6.32 23.55 -6.67
C TYR A 105 -7.38 24.63 -6.40
N ARG A 106 -7.40 25.69 -7.22
CA ARG A 106 -8.30 26.84 -7.02
C ARG A 106 -9.77 26.44 -6.90
N ASP A 107 -10.21 25.46 -7.66
CA ASP A 107 -11.60 25.00 -7.70
C ASP A 107 -11.82 23.72 -6.86
N ALA A 108 -10.86 23.36 -5.99
CA ALA A 108 -10.95 22.16 -5.18
C ALA A 108 -11.98 22.32 -4.06
N ASP A 109 -12.89 21.35 -3.96
CA ASP A 109 -13.75 21.21 -2.79
C ASP A 109 -12.99 20.39 -1.74
N TRP A 110 -12.17 21.08 -0.96
CA TRP A 110 -11.33 20.45 0.05
C TRP A 110 -12.13 19.73 1.13
N ASN A 111 -13.30 20.23 1.47
CA ASN A 111 -14.16 19.59 2.44
C ASN A 111 -14.53 18.18 1.99
N ARG A 112 -14.97 18.05 0.74
CA ARG A 112 -15.32 16.76 0.16
C ARG A 112 -14.10 15.86 0.02
N ILE A 113 -12.99 16.41 -0.47
CA ILE A 113 -11.74 15.65 -0.63
C ILE A 113 -11.29 15.07 0.70
N CYS A 114 -11.34 15.85 1.77
CA CYS A 114 -10.90 15.41 3.08
C CYS A 114 -11.87 14.44 3.74
N LEU A 115 -13.17 14.57 3.49
CA LEU A 115 -14.15 13.58 3.92
C LEU A 115 -13.91 12.24 3.21
N ASP A 116 -13.70 12.26 1.90
CA ASP A 116 -13.40 11.04 1.13
C ASP A 116 -12.14 10.35 1.64
N ASN A 117 -11.09 11.09 1.97
CA ASN A 117 -9.86 10.54 2.54
C ASN A 117 -10.09 9.86 3.90
N GLU A 118 -10.95 10.41 4.72
CA GLU A 118 -11.26 9.82 6.03
C GLU A 118 -11.98 8.47 5.88
N TRP A 119 -12.81 8.33 4.86
CA TRP A 119 -13.56 7.11 4.58
C TRP A 119 -12.70 5.99 3.97
N ASP A 120 -11.49 6.28 3.55
CA ASP A 120 -10.68 5.32 2.81
C ASP A 120 -9.73 4.50 3.70
N VAL A 121 -10.18 4.16 4.89
CA VAL A 121 -9.41 3.35 5.84
C VAL A 121 -9.04 1.99 5.26
N GLN A 122 -9.95 1.37 4.51
CA GLN A 122 -9.72 0.04 3.94
C GLN A 122 -8.59 0.06 2.90
N THR A 123 -8.52 1.08 2.08
CA THR A 123 -7.42 1.26 1.13
C THR A 123 -6.09 1.39 1.87
N GLN A 124 -6.04 2.20 2.92
CA GLN A 124 -4.84 2.38 3.73
C GLN A 124 -4.39 1.07 4.39
N LYS A 125 -5.33 0.28 4.90
CA LYS A 125 -5.04 -1.04 5.48
C LYS A 125 -4.42 -1.98 4.45
N ARG A 126 -4.93 -2.01 3.23
CA ARG A 126 -4.38 -2.83 2.14
C ARG A 126 -2.95 -2.45 1.77
N LEU A 127 -2.54 -1.23 2.06
CA LEU A 127 -1.23 -0.69 1.70
C LEU A 127 -0.24 -0.64 2.86
N SER A 128 -0.61 -1.15 4.04
CA SER A 128 0.22 -1.11 5.24
C SER A 128 0.78 -2.49 5.59
N ALA A 129 2.09 -2.57 5.81
CA ALA A 129 2.75 -3.81 6.23
C ALA A 129 2.21 -4.34 7.56
N ASP A 130 1.84 -3.43 8.47
CA ASP A 130 1.31 -3.79 9.79
C ASP A 130 -0.06 -4.45 9.71
N CYS A 131 -0.71 -4.39 8.57
CA CYS A 131 -2.04 -4.93 8.35
C CYS A 131 -2.06 -6.29 7.64
N TYR A 132 -0.90 -6.92 7.53
CA TYR A 132 -0.78 -8.26 6.97
C TYR A 132 -0.07 -9.20 7.93
N GLN A 133 -0.48 -10.45 7.92
CA GLN A 133 0.18 -11.52 8.66
C GLN A 133 0.32 -12.75 7.78
N SER A 134 1.26 -13.62 8.11
CA SER A 134 1.41 -14.89 7.41
C SER A 134 0.13 -15.70 7.53
N SER A 135 -0.33 -16.26 6.43
CA SER A 135 -1.49 -17.16 6.41
C SER A 135 -1.13 -18.60 6.77
N SER A 136 0.16 -18.90 6.97
CA SER A 136 0.59 -20.20 7.44
C SER A 136 0.37 -20.31 8.94
N TRP A 137 -0.25 -21.40 9.37
CA TRP A 137 -0.51 -21.76 10.77
C TRP A 137 -0.03 -23.16 11.03
#